data_15233eecf08dd83606569096a130f34c
#
_entry.id   15233eecf08dd83606569096a130f34c
#
_cell.length_a   1.000
_cell.length_b   1.000
_cell.length_c   1.000
_cell.angle_alpha   90.00
_cell.angle_beta   90.00
_cell.angle_gamma   90.00
#
_symmetry.space_group_name_H-M   'P 1'
#
loop_
_entity.id
_entity.type
_entity.pdbx_description
1 polymer ?
#
loop_
_entity_poly.entity_id
_entity_poly.type
_entity_poly.pdbx_seq_one_letter_code
_entity_poly.pdbx_strand_id
1 'polypeptide(L)'
;MESALIVKGFEIGGAVIYMMALIFSLKTRNPFYLGLFFSCNLMVFWDWIFNLKWFFNVTFHEEATVLWEMAGERETLTAALAFVSFYYWVFHLLIRYRGTLDGLMGRWQYPLIYVASAIYVLAFEILFVNLGVWEYHQKESFELYGVAYSNAWLNAHMILGGYLLLRYSMSWAQISDAAVGFNLRTETFWKSSVLALSAPITGIFLAFALQMIWYINAQPWIESPRLF
;
A
#
# COMPACT_ATOMS: atom_id res chain seq x y z
N MET A 1 19.93 20.95 -6.58
CA MET A 1 19.22 21.21 -7.86
C MET A 1 18.78 19.91 -8.56
N GLU A 2 19.66 18.90 -8.68
CA GLU A 2 19.28 17.61 -9.29
C GLU A 2 18.22 16.85 -8.48
N SER A 3 18.38 16.72 -7.16
CA SER A 3 17.42 16.03 -6.29
C SER A 3 16.05 16.69 -6.28
N ALA A 4 15.98 18.03 -6.27
CA ALA A 4 14.71 18.76 -6.37
C ALA A 4 13.95 18.44 -7.67
N LEU A 5 14.66 18.34 -8.80
CA LEU A 5 14.05 17.97 -10.08
C LEU A 5 13.54 16.53 -10.08
N ILE A 6 14.27 15.62 -9.43
CA ILE A 6 13.86 14.22 -9.26
C ILE A 6 12.58 14.14 -8.44
N VAL A 7 12.52 14.83 -7.30
CA VAL A 7 11.31 14.85 -6.44
C VAL A 7 10.09 15.38 -7.19
N LYS A 8 10.24 16.50 -7.91
CA LYS A 8 9.14 17.05 -8.71
C LYS A 8 8.75 16.15 -9.88
N GLY A 9 9.72 15.53 -10.52
CA GLY A 9 9.45 14.51 -11.54
C GLY A 9 8.68 13.32 -11.00
N PHE A 10 9.00 12.89 -9.77
CA PHE A 10 8.30 11.83 -9.08
C PHE A 10 6.87 12.22 -8.72
N GLU A 11 6.63 13.42 -8.20
CA GLU A 11 5.29 13.95 -7.92
C GLU A 11 4.43 13.99 -9.19
N ILE A 12 4.98 14.47 -10.31
CA ILE A 12 4.24 14.50 -11.58
C ILE A 12 3.94 13.08 -12.09
N GLY A 13 4.94 12.20 -12.10
CA GLY A 13 4.76 10.80 -12.52
C GLY A 13 3.76 10.06 -11.63
N GLY A 14 3.88 10.22 -10.32
CA GLY A 14 2.96 9.66 -9.34
C GLY A 14 1.53 10.17 -9.52
N ALA A 15 1.35 11.48 -9.78
CA ALA A 15 0.04 12.06 -10.06
C ALA A 15 -0.59 11.46 -11.32
N VAL A 16 0.19 11.22 -12.37
CA VAL A 16 -0.30 10.54 -13.58
C VAL A 16 -0.78 9.13 -13.27
N ILE A 17 0.01 8.34 -12.53
CA ILE A 17 -0.34 6.96 -12.16
C ILE A 17 -1.58 6.95 -11.24
N TYR A 18 -1.66 7.89 -10.30
CA TYR A 18 -2.82 8.09 -9.44
C TYR A 18 -4.09 8.40 -10.23
N MET A 19 -4.00 9.32 -11.17
CA MET A 19 -5.13 9.65 -12.06
C MET A 19 -5.53 8.47 -12.93
N MET A 20 -4.60 7.66 -13.39
CA MET A 20 -4.90 6.40 -14.10
C MET A 20 -5.69 5.45 -13.21
N ALA A 21 -5.34 5.29 -11.93
CA ALA A 21 -6.06 4.46 -10.97
C ALA A 21 -7.49 4.97 -10.75
N LEU A 22 -7.66 6.28 -10.56
CA LEU A 22 -8.97 6.91 -10.42
C LEU A 22 -9.85 6.72 -11.66
N ILE A 23 -9.31 7.05 -12.84
CA ILE A 23 -10.04 6.90 -14.11
C ILE A 23 -10.42 5.44 -14.36
N PHE A 24 -9.52 4.51 -14.09
CA PHE A 24 -9.80 3.08 -14.20
C PHE A 24 -10.94 2.66 -13.26
N SER A 25 -10.87 3.07 -11.98
CA SER A 25 -11.91 2.78 -10.99
C SER A 25 -13.28 3.32 -11.38
N LEU A 26 -13.32 4.53 -11.94
CA LEU A 26 -14.56 5.14 -12.43
C LEU A 26 -15.08 4.45 -13.69
N LYS A 27 -14.20 4.15 -14.66
CA LYS A 27 -14.59 3.54 -15.95
C LYS A 27 -15.08 2.11 -15.81
N THR A 28 -14.54 1.34 -14.86
CA THR A 28 -14.98 -0.04 -14.64
C THR A 28 -16.42 -0.11 -14.13
N ARG A 29 -16.94 0.98 -13.56
CA ARG A 29 -18.26 1.03 -12.90
C ARG A 29 -18.44 -0.08 -11.85
N ASN A 30 -17.35 -0.66 -11.37
CA ASN A 30 -17.36 -1.70 -10.35
C ASN A 30 -17.08 -1.07 -8.98
N PRO A 31 -18.04 -1.09 -8.05
CA PRO A 31 -17.87 -0.50 -6.72
C PRO A 31 -16.63 -1.03 -5.96
N PHE A 32 -16.21 -2.27 -6.24
CA PHE A 32 -15.02 -2.85 -5.64
C PHE A 32 -13.76 -2.02 -5.96
N TYR A 33 -13.57 -1.61 -7.21
CA TYR A 33 -12.40 -0.81 -7.59
C TYR A 33 -12.44 0.60 -7.03
N LEU A 34 -13.63 1.19 -6.91
CA LEU A 34 -13.78 2.45 -6.18
C LEU A 34 -13.43 2.29 -4.69
N GLY A 35 -13.93 1.22 -4.06
CA GLY A 35 -13.59 0.88 -2.68
C GLY A 35 -12.10 0.65 -2.51
N LEU A 36 -11.45 -0.06 -3.43
CA LEU A 36 -10.01 -0.28 -3.44
C LEU A 36 -9.23 1.05 -3.54
N PHE A 37 -9.67 1.94 -4.45
CA PHE A 37 -9.05 3.25 -4.59
C PHE A 37 -9.16 4.09 -3.32
N PHE A 38 -10.36 4.18 -2.72
CA PHE A 38 -10.55 4.89 -1.45
C PHE A 38 -9.75 4.26 -0.31
N SER A 39 -9.69 2.94 -0.25
CA SER A 39 -8.91 2.22 0.76
C SER A 39 -7.42 2.58 0.68
N CYS A 40 -6.85 2.60 -0.52
CA CYS A 40 -5.46 2.99 -0.72
C CYS A 40 -5.22 4.46 -0.34
N ASN A 41 -6.19 5.36 -0.57
CA ASN A 41 -6.09 6.75 -0.10
C ASN A 41 -6.11 6.84 1.43
N LEU A 42 -6.92 6.04 2.11
CA LEU A 42 -6.94 6.01 3.58
C LEU A 42 -5.62 5.48 4.16
N MET A 43 -4.87 4.68 3.40
CA MET A 43 -3.56 4.18 3.84
C MET A 43 -2.51 5.30 4.00
N VAL A 44 -2.69 6.44 3.38
CA VAL A 44 -1.78 7.60 3.53
C VAL A 44 -1.71 8.08 4.98
N PHE A 45 -2.79 7.98 5.75
CA PHE A 45 -2.76 8.29 7.20
C PHE A 45 -1.88 7.33 7.99
N TRP A 46 -1.76 6.10 7.52
CA TRP A 46 -0.90 5.12 8.14
C TRP A 46 0.56 5.29 7.74
N ASP A 47 0.82 5.70 6.51
CA ASP A 47 2.17 6.07 6.08
C ASP A 47 2.74 7.16 6.98
N TRP A 48 1.94 8.21 7.23
CA TRP A 48 2.31 9.25 8.19
C TRP A 48 2.66 8.69 9.59
N ILE A 49 1.91 7.71 10.12
CA ILE A 49 2.20 7.08 11.42
C ILE A 49 3.54 6.34 11.36
N PHE A 50 3.86 5.65 10.26
CA PHE A 50 5.15 4.98 10.11
C PHE A 50 6.32 5.95 10.00
N ASN A 51 6.09 7.14 9.50
CA ASN A 51 7.13 8.16 9.36
C ASN A 51 7.48 8.83 10.71
N LEU A 52 6.66 8.63 11.76
CA LEU A 52 6.94 9.17 13.09
C LEU A 52 8.31 8.71 13.62
N LYS A 53 8.96 9.57 14.42
CA LYS A 53 10.32 9.35 14.97
C LYS A 53 10.48 8.06 15.76
N TRP A 54 9.41 7.56 16.33
CA TRP A 54 9.42 6.32 17.11
C TRP A 54 9.14 5.05 16.28
N PHE A 55 8.91 5.19 14.96
CA PHE A 55 8.84 4.10 14.00
C PHE A 55 10.08 4.12 13.09
N PHE A 56 9.91 4.47 11.82
CA PHE A 56 11.01 4.47 10.85
C PHE A 56 11.77 5.79 10.80
N ASN A 57 11.22 6.86 11.41
CA ASN A 57 11.83 8.19 11.40
C ASN A 57 12.26 8.61 9.98
N VAL A 58 11.29 8.66 9.08
CA VAL A 58 11.52 8.99 7.68
C VAL A 58 11.42 10.49 7.50
N THR A 59 12.38 11.09 6.80
CA THR A 59 12.29 12.47 6.33
C THR A 59 12.26 12.52 4.82
N PHE A 60 11.39 13.37 4.29
CA PHE A 60 11.29 13.62 2.87
C PHE A 60 12.15 14.81 2.46
N HIS A 61 12.58 14.81 1.21
CA HIS A 61 13.33 15.92 0.64
C HIS A 61 12.59 17.25 0.87
N GLU A 62 13.34 18.32 1.17
CA GLU A 62 12.78 19.63 1.51
C GLU A 62 11.88 20.24 0.42
N GLU A 63 12.14 19.91 -0.85
CA GLU A 63 11.36 20.35 -2.00
C GLU A 63 10.07 19.53 -2.23
N ALA A 64 9.83 18.47 -1.45
CA ALA A 64 8.59 17.71 -1.55
C ALA A 64 7.39 18.58 -1.13
N THR A 65 6.31 18.49 -1.90
CA THR A 65 5.08 19.24 -1.60
C THR A 65 4.43 18.70 -0.34
N VAL A 66 4.32 19.51 0.70
CA VAL A 66 3.71 19.14 1.98
C VAL A 66 2.20 19.18 1.87
N LEU A 67 1.54 18.09 2.23
CA LEU A 67 0.08 17.99 2.30
C LEU A 67 -0.44 18.43 3.68
N TRP A 68 0.18 17.93 4.75
CA TRP A 68 -0.08 18.35 6.14
C TRP A 68 1.15 18.11 7.01
N GLU A 69 1.15 18.76 8.16
CA GLU A 69 2.15 18.54 9.19
C GLU A 69 1.40 18.31 10.52
N MET A 70 1.74 17.24 11.21
CA MET A 70 1.14 16.89 12.50
C MET A 70 2.16 16.13 13.35
N ALA A 71 2.19 16.44 14.65
CA ALA A 71 3.15 15.86 15.60
C ALA A 71 4.63 16.06 15.21
N GLY A 72 4.94 17.12 14.45
CA GLY A 72 6.30 17.45 14.00
C GLY A 72 6.78 16.64 12.80
N GLU A 73 5.90 15.84 12.19
CA GLU A 73 6.20 15.08 10.98
C GLU A 73 5.35 15.58 9.81
N ARG A 74 5.95 15.55 8.63
CA ARG A 74 5.33 16.01 7.40
C ARG A 74 4.83 14.83 6.59
N GLU A 75 3.58 14.91 6.17
CA GLU A 75 3.10 14.06 5.10
C GLU A 75 3.24 14.80 3.78
N THR A 76 3.81 14.14 2.78
CA THR A 76 4.11 14.77 1.51
C THR A 76 3.29 14.20 0.37
N LEU A 77 3.09 15.02 -0.67
CA LEU A 77 2.46 14.57 -1.91
C LEU A 77 3.23 13.38 -2.51
N THR A 78 4.55 13.39 -2.41
CA THR A 78 5.43 12.31 -2.86
C THR A 78 5.05 10.98 -2.20
N ALA A 79 4.93 10.96 -0.87
CA ALA A 79 4.56 9.77 -0.11
C ALA A 79 3.14 9.32 -0.45
N ALA A 80 2.18 10.23 -0.41
CA ALA A 80 0.78 9.94 -0.71
C ALA A 80 0.60 9.32 -2.10
N LEU A 81 1.22 9.91 -3.13
CA LEU A 81 1.15 9.40 -4.49
C LEU A 81 1.86 8.05 -4.63
N ALA A 82 3.02 7.87 -3.99
CA ALA A 82 3.72 6.60 -3.97
C ALA A 82 2.85 5.50 -3.37
N PHE A 83 2.30 5.75 -2.19
CA PHE A 83 1.50 4.79 -1.44
C PHE A 83 0.24 4.36 -2.20
N VAL A 84 -0.58 5.33 -2.62
CA VAL A 84 -1.82 5.03 -3.34
C VAL A 84 -1.53 4.32 -4.66
N SER A 85 -0.59 4.84 -5.44
CA SER A 85 -0.28 4.27 -6.75
C SER A 85 0.29 2.87 -6.63
N PHE A 86 1.20 2.64 -5.69
CA PHE A 86 1.81 1.35 -5.47
C PHE A 86 0.78 0.29 -5.07
N TYR A 87 0.05 0.51 -3.96
CA TYR A 87 -0.86 -0.49 -3.41
C TYR A 87 -2.07 -0.74 -4.28
N TYR A 88 -2.63 0.30 -4.90
CA TYR A 88 -3.75 0.15 -5.79
C TYR A 88 -3.44 -0.82 -6.93
N TRP A 89 -2.33 -0.61 -7.63
CA TRP A 89 -1.98 -1.46 -8.77
C TRP A 89 -1.53 -2.85 -8.36
N VAL A 90 -0.83 -3.00 -7.26
CA VAL A 90 -0.47 -4.32 -6.71
C VAL A 90 -1.73 -5.12 -6.39
N PHE A 91 -2.65 -4.57 -5.62
CA PHE A 91 -3.89 -5.27 -5.29
C PHE A 91 -4.77 -5.51 -6.52
N HIS A 92 -4.85 -4.54 -7.43
CA HIS A 92 -5.56 -4.72 -8.69
C HIS A 92 -5.03 -5.93 -9.47
N LEU A 93 -3.72 -6.04 -9.65
CA LEU A 93 -3.09 -7.14 -10.37
C LEU A 93 -3.31 -8.47 -9.66
N LEU A 94 -3.09 -8.55 -8.35
CA LEU A 94 -3.27 -9.76 -7.57
C LEU A 94 -4.73 -10.26 -7.64
N ILE A 95 -5.70 -9.37 -7.54
CA ILE A 95 -7.11 -9.74 -7.63
C ILE A 95 -7.50 -10.12 -9.06
N ARG A 96 -7.04 -9.38 -10.04
CA ARG A 96 -7.33 -9.66 -11.46
C ARG A 96 -6.83 -11.04 -11.89
N TYR A 97 -5.63 -11.40 -11.46
CA TYR A 97 -4.97 -12.64 -11.87
C TYR A 97 -5.10 -13.79 -10.87
N ARG A 98 -5.95 -13.64 -9.84
CA ARG A 98 -6.10 -14.66 -8.78
C ARG A 98 -6.42 -16.06 -9.32
N GLY A 99 -7.29 -16.17 -10.33
CA GLY A 99 -7.63 -17.46 -10.94
C GLY A 99 -6.45 -18.10 -11.66
N THR A 100 -5.63 -17.30 -12.32
CA THR A 100 -4.38 -17.77 -12.96
C THR A 100 -3.37 -18.20 -11.89
N LEU A 101 -3.23 -17.44 -10.82
CA LEU A 101 -2.37 -17.79 -9.69
C LEU A 101 -2.81 -19.10 -9.02
N ASP A 102 -4.11 -19.28 -8.81
CA ASP A 102 -4.67 -20.53 -8.27
C ASP A 102 -4.38 -21.72 -9.18
N GLY A 103 -4.57 -21.56 -10.49
CA GLY A 103 -4.35 -22.62 -11.46
C GLY A 103 -2.88 -23.00 -11.66
N LEU A 104 -1.99 -22.03 -11.66
CA LEU A 104 -0.55 -22.26 -11.92
C LEU A 104 0.22 -22.67 -10.67
N MET A 105 -0.10 -22.08 -9.51
CA MET A 105 0.73 -22.15 -8.30
C MET A 105 0.02 -22.81 -7.13
N GLY A 106 -1.31 -22.89 -7.13
CA GLY A 106 -2.08 -23.41 -6.00
C GLY A 106 -1.70 -22.70 -4.70
N ARG A 107 -1.44 -23.48 -3.64
CA ARG A 107 -1.03 -22.93 -2.32
C ARG A 107 0.32 -22.22 -2.31
N TRP A 108 1.20 -22.50 -3.27
CA TRP A 108 2.52 -21.90 -3.36
C TRP A 108 2.49 -20.42 -3.76
N GLN A 109 1.36 -19.92 -4.27
CA GLN A 109 1.18 -18.51 -4.58
C GLN A 109 1.43 -17.61 -3.36
N TYR A 110 1.01 -18.01 -2.17
CA TYR A 110 1.11 -17.18 -0.96
C TYR A 110 2.56 -16.90 -0.53
N PRO A 111 3.43 -17.90 -0.33
CA PRO A 111 4.83 -17.62 -0.03
C PRO A 111 5.53 -16.89 -1.19
N LEU A 112 5.17 -17.15 -2.45
CA LEU A 112 5.75 -16.46 -3.59
C LEU A 112 5.33 -14.98 -3.64
N ILE A 113 4.06 -14.66 -3.42
CA ILE A 113 3.58 -13.28 -3.31
C ILE A 113 4.31 -12.56 -2.17
N TYR A 114 4.47 -13.21 -1.02
CA TYR A 114 5.16 -12.64 0.13
C TYR A 114 6.61 -12.26 -0.20
N VAL A 115 7.39 -13.21 -0.70
CA VAL A 115 8.80 -13.00 -1.05
C VAL A 115 8.94 -11.99 -2.19
N ALA A 116 8.14 -12.11 -3.24
CA ALA A 116 8.16 -11.18 -4.36
C ALA A 116 7.80 -9.75 -3.93
N SER A 117 6.83 -9.60 -3.02
CA SER A 117 6.46 -8.31 -2.45
C SER A 117 7.59 -7.70 -1.64
N ALA A 118 8.27 -8.49 -0.78
CA ALA A 118 9.42 -8.01 0.00
C ALA A 118 10.55 -7.53 -0.91
N ILE A 119 10.90 -8.31 -1.93
CA ILE A 119 11.95 -7.95 -2.90
C ILE A 119 11.55 -6.68 -3.68
N TYR A 120 10.30 -6.61 -4.13
CA TYR A 120 9.83 -5.46 -4.90
C TYR A 120 9.83 -4.17 -4.08
N VAL A 121 9.32 -4.21 -2.84
CA VAL A 121 9.36 -3.06 -1.94
C VAL A 121 10.79 -2.64 -1.65
N LEU A 122 11.65 -3.60 -1.32
CA LEU A 122 13.06 -3.31 -1.03
C LEU A 122 13.76 -2.64 -2.22
N ALA A 123 13.54 -3.16 -3.43
CA ALA A 123 14.13 -2.57 -4.65
C ALA A 123 13.61 -1.15 -4.91
N PHE A 124 12.31 -0.92 -4.68
CA PHE A 124 11.68 0.38 -4.81
C PHE A 124 12.25 1.38 -3.79
N GLU A 125 12.31 0.99 -2.53
CA GLU A 125 12.86 1.80 -1.44
C GLU A 125 14.34 2.16 -1.67
N ILE A 126 15.16 1.18 -2.03
CA ILE A 126 16.59 1.41 -2.36
C ILE A 126 16.71 2.44 -3.47
N LEU A 127 15.90 2.34 -4.52
CA LEU A 127 15.93 3.29 -5.63
C LEU A 127 15.65 4.71 -5.13
N PHE A 128 14.57 4.92 -4.37
CA PHE A 128 14.15 6.26 -3.98
C PHE A 128 15.00 6.88 -2.87
N VAL A 129 15.51 6.07 -1.95
CA VAL A 129 16.51 6.52 -0.96
C VAL A 129 17.80 6.99 -1.68
N ASN A 130 18.30 6.22 -2.64
CA ASN A 130 19.50 6.59 -3.40
C ASN A 130 19.27 7.80 -4.34
N LEU A 131 18.04 8.07 -4.74
CA LEU A 131 17.66 9.27 -5.48
C LEU A 131 17.45 10.50 -4.58
N GLY A 132 17.53 10.33 -3.25
CA GLY A 132 17.34 11.39 -2.27
C GLY A 132 15.89 11.87 -2.14
N VAL A 133 14.91 11.03 -2.48
CA VAL A 133 13.48 11.37 -2.35
C VAL A 133 13.05 11.35 -0.90
N TRP A 134 13.53 10.37 -0.13
CA TRP A 134 13.39 10.28 1.33
C TRP A 134 14.60 9.60 1.95
N GLU A 135 14.74 9.72 3.27
CA GLU A 135 15.83 9.17 4.06
C GLU A 135 15.28 8.55 5.35
N TYR A 136 15.83 7.40 5.73
CA TYR A 136 15.57 6.73 6.99
C TYR A 136 16.58 7.15 8.03
N HIS A 137 16.13 7.60 9.20
CA HIS A 137 17.03 8.00 10.31
C HIS A 137 17.09 6.97 11.43
N GLN A 138 16.23 5.97 11.40
CA GLN A 138 16.31 4.87 12.34
C GLN A 138 17.42 3.90 11.90
N LYS A 139 18.44 3.78 12.75
CA LYS A 139 19.48 2.77 12.56
C LYS A 139 18.97 1.43 13.01
N GLU A 140 18.75 0.55 12.07
CA GLU A 140 18.50 -0.86 12.33
C GLU A 140 19.81 -1.65 12.22
N SER A 141 19.88 -2.78 12.95
CA SER A 141 21.02 -3.71 12.86
C SER A 141 21.21 -4.29 11.45
N PHE A 142 20.20 -4.17 10.61
CA PHE A 142 20.20 -4.61 9.22
C PHE A 142 19.69 -3.50 8.30
N GLU A 143 20.62 -2.69 7.82
CA GLU A 143 20.35 -1.75 6.73
C GLU A 143 20.89 -2.31 5.42
N LEU A 144 20.12 -2.19 4.35
CA LEU A 144 20.58 -2.48 2.99
C LEU A 144 20.46 -1.21 2.17
N TYR A 145 21.62 -0.62 1.82
CA TYR A 145 21.70 0.62 1.04
C TYR A 145 20.87 1.78 1.63
N GLY A 146 20.91 1.94 2.97
CA GLY A 146 20.20 3.01 3.68
C GLY A 146 18.70 2.78 3.87
N VAL A 147 18.20 1.59 3.54
CA VAL A 147 16.80 1.21 3.73
C VAL A 147 16.65 0.30 4.94
N ALA A 148 15.71 0.62 5.80
CA ALA A 148 15.32 -0.23 6.91
C ALA A 148 14.76 -1.55 6.37
N TYR A 149 15.42 -2.67 6.67
CA TYR A 149 15.04 -3.99 6.17
C TYR A 149 13.65 -4.42 6.66
N SER A 150 13.28 -4.02 7.86
CA SER A 150 11.96 -4.27 8.45
C SER A 150 10.83 -3.68 7.61
N ASN A 151 11.05 -2.55 6.94
CA ASN A 151 10.04 -1.93 6.09
C ASN A 151 9.61 -2.85 4.93
N ALA A 152 10.56 -3.52 4.27
CA ALA A 152 10.25 -4.45 3.19
C ALA A 152 9.37 -5.61 3.67
N TRP A 153 9.68 -6.18 4.85
CA TRP A 153 8.91 -7.26 5.44
C TRP A 153 7.52 -6.81 5.90
N LEU A 154 7.41 -5.63 6.49
CA LEU A 154 6.14 -5.06 6.88
C LEU A 154 5.21 -4.89 5.68
N ASN A 155 5.73 -4.30 4.61
CA ASN A 155 4.96 -4.13 3.39
C ASN A 155 4.57 -5.47 2.74
N ALA A 156 5.43 -6.50 2.80
CA ALA A 156 5.09 -7.83 2.32
C ALA A 156 3.95 -8.47 3.13
N HIS A 157 3.93 -8.30 4.45
CA HIS A 157 2.81 -8.72 5.29
C HIS A 157 1.52 -8.01 4.91
N MET A 158 1.59 -6.71 4.68
CA MET A 158 0.43 -5.91 4.29
C MET A 158 -0.12 -6.32 2.92
N ILE A 159 0.75 -6.57 1.95
CA ILE A 159 0.33 -7.01 0.61
C ILE A 159 -0.31 -8.40 0.69
N LEU A 160 0.33 -9.37 1.34
CA LEU A 160 -0.22 -10.70 1.47
C LEU A 160 -1.51 -10.72 2.30
N GLY A 161 -1.50 -10.06 3.46
CA GLY A 161 -2.67 -9.96 4.33
C GLY A 161 -3.85 -9.26 3.65
N GLY A 162 -3.58 -8.13 3.00
CA GLY A 162 -4.57 -7.41 2.21
C GLY A 162 -5.13 -8.26 1.07
N TYR A 163 -4.29 -8.97 0.34
CA TYR A 163 -4.72 -9.89 -0.72
C TYR A 163 -5.64 -11.01 -0.20
N LEU A 164 -5.27 -11.65 0.92
CA LEU A 164 -6.09 -12.71 1.53
C LEU A 164 -7.44 -12.17 1.99
N LEU A 165 -7.46 -11.03 2.65
CA LEU A 165 -8.69 -10.40 3.13
C LEU A 165 -9.56 -9.90 1.99
N LEU A 166 -8.98 -9.35 0.92
CA LEU A 166 -9.71 -8.98 -0.29
C LEU A 166 -10.35 -10.21 -0.95
N ARG A 167 -9.62 -11.31 -1.09
CA ARG A 167 -10.17 -12.57 -1.61
C ARG A 167 -11.32 -13.08 -0.77
N TYR A 168 -11.17 -13.10 0.55
CA TYR A 168 -12.22 -13.51 1.48
C TYR A 168 -13.46 -12.62 1.33
N SER A 169 -13.28 -11.32 1.32
CA SER A 169 -14.36 -10.35 1.17
C SER A 169 -15.09 -10.49 -0.17
N MET A 170 -14.36 -10.73 -1.26
CA MET A 170 -14.97 -10.99 -2.57
C MET A 170 -15.79 -12.27 -2.57
N SER A 171 -15.29 -13.34 -1.96
CA SER A 171 -16.02 -14.60 -1.83
C SER A 171 -17.28 -14.42 -1.00
N TRP A 172 -17.19 -13.72 0.12
CA TRP A 172 -18.33 -13.44 0.99
C TRP A 172 -19.39 -12.55 0.32
N ALA A 173 -18.95 -11.52 -0.41
CA ALA A 173 -19.84 -10.63 -1.17
C ALA A 173 -20.35 -11.26 -2.48
N GLN A 174 -19.97 -12.50 -2.80
CA GLN A 174 -20.28 -13.18 -4.06
C GLN A 174 -19.86 -12.39 -5.30
N ILE A 175 -18.78 -11.64 -5.19
CA ILE A 175 -18.21 -10.88 -6.31
C ILE A 175 -17.44 -11.87 -7.18
N SER A 176 -18.08 -12.29 -8.27
CA SER A 176 -17.46 -13.19 -9.26
C SER A 176 -16.56 -12.43 -10.24
N ASP A 177 -15.69 -13.16 -10.94
CA ASP A 177 -14.85 -12.61 -12.03
C ASP A 177 -15.71 -12.01 -13.16
N ALA A 178 -16.91 -12.54 -13.35
CA ALA A 178 -17.89 -12.05 -14.30
C ALA A 178 -18.58 -10.75 -13.84
N ALA A 179 -18.44 -10.34 -12.59
CA ALA A 179 -19.03 -9.11 -12.05
C ALA A 179 -18.35 -7.81 -12.55
N VAL A 180 -17.45 -7.92 -13.52
CA VAL A 180 -16.93 -6.78 -14.30
C VAL A 180 -18.05 -6.08 -15.11
N GLY A 181 -19.24 -6.73 -15.22
CA GLY A 181 -20.42 -6.20 -15.88
C GLY A 181 -21.62 -6.14 -14.92
N PHE A 182 -21.62 -5.22 -13.96
CA PHE A 182 -22.76 -5.01 -13.09
C PHE A 182 -24.01 -4.58 -13.87
N ASN A 183 -25.00 -5.46 -13.92
CA ASN A 183 -26.32 -5.08 -14.41
C ASN A 183 -27.10 -4.44 -13.26
N LEU A 184 -27.18 -3.11 -13.28
CA LEU A 184 -27.65 -2.20 -12.23
C LEU A 184 -29.15 -2.32 -11.83
N ARG A 185 -29.87 -3.36 -12.21
CA ARG A 185 -31.33 -3.39 -12.15
C ARG A 185 -31.96 -4.17 -11.00
N THR A 186 -31.22 -4.69 -10.03
CA THR A 186 -31.81 -5.51 -8.96
C THR A 186 -31.55 -4.95 -7.56
N GLU A 187 -32.47 -5.19 -6.63
CA GLU A 187 -32.34 -4.85 -5.20
C GLU A 187 -31.08 -5.45 -4.56
N THR A 188 -30.62 -6.58 -5.08
CA THR A 188 -29.36 -7.25 -4.75
C THR A 188 -28.14 -6.38 -5.14
N PHE A 189 -28.28 -5.47 -6.10
CA PHE A 189 -27.20 -4.59 -6.53
C PHE A 189 -26.71 -3.67 -5.41
N TRP A 190 -27.62 -3.01 -4.69
CA TRP A 190 -27.23 -2.08 -3.62
C TRP A 190 -26.49 -2.78 -2.49
N LYS A 191 -26.97 -3.97 -2.08
CA LYS A 191 -26.29 -4.78 -1.06
C LYS A 191 -24.91 -5.21 -1.54
N SER A 192 -24.80 -5.73 -2.75
CA SER A 192 -23.53 -6.11 -3.36
C SER A 192 -22.58 -4.93 -3.56
N SER A 193 -23.11 -3.77 -3.92
CA SER A 193 -22.32 -2.54 -4.09
C SER A 193 -21.76 -2.03 -2.76
N VAL A 194 -22.56 -2.02 -1.70
CA VAL A 194 -22.11 -1.63 -0.36
C VAL A 194 -21.03 -2.60 0.13
N LEU A 195 -21.22 -3.90 -0.05
CA LEU A 195 -20.22 -4.90 0.32
C LEU A 195 -18.95 -4.78 -0.51
N ALA A 196 -19.10 -4.59 -1.84
CA ALA A 196 -17.96 -4.42 -2.74
C ALA A 196 -17.17 -3.13 -2.45
N LEU A 197 -17.82 -2.08 -1.95
CA LEU A 197 -17.17 -0.84 -1.54
C LEU A 197 -16.49 -0.99 -0.17
N SER A 198 -17.15 -1.61 0.78
CA SER A 198 -16.67 -1.75 2.16
C SER A 198 -15.60 -2.83 2.31
N ALA A 199 -15.65 -3.90 1.50
CA ALA A 199 -14.75 -5.03 1.60
C ALA A 199 -13.26 -4.65 1.47
N PRO A 200 -12.83 -3.87 0.45
CA PRO A 200 -11.44 -3.43 0.36
C PRO A 200 -11.03 -2.57 1.56
N ILE A 201 -11.88 -1.63 1.97
CA ILE A 201 -11.60 -0.74 3.11
C ILE A 201 -11.37 -1.56 4.37
N THR A 202 -12.29 -2.48 4.67
CA THR A 202 -12.20 -3.35 5.86
C THR A 202 -10.99 -4.28 5.76
N GLY A 203 -10.79 -4.92 4.60
CA GLY A 203 -9.71 -5.89 4.39
C GLY A 203 -8.34 -5.25 4.54
N ILE A 204 -8.10 -4.12 3.89
CA ILE A 204 -6.82 -3.41 3.97
C ILE A 204 -6.62 -2.83 5.37
N PHE A 205 -7.66 -2.29 6.00
CA PHE A 205 -7.58 -1.77 7.36
C PHE A 205 -7.24 -2.86 8.37
N LEU A 206 -7.85 -4.04 8.26
CA LEU A 206 -7.52 -5.18 9.11
C LEU A 206 -6.11 -5.70 8.87
N ALA A 207 -5.66 -5.81 7.62
CA ALA A 207 -4.29 -6.21 7.30
C ALA A 207 -3.29 -5.26 7.95
N PHE A 208 -3.60 -3.98 7.92
CA PHE A 208 -2.80 -2.94 8.54
C PHE A 208 -2.78 -3.05 10.07
N ALA A 209 -3.94 -3.22 10.70
CA ALA A 209 -4.03 -3.41 12.15
C ALA A 209 -3.23 -4.64 12.63
N LEU A 210 -3.32 -5.74 11.88
CA LEU A 210 -2.54 -6.95 12.17
C LEU A 210 -1.03 -6.71 12.00
N GLN A 211 -0.65 -5.93 11.00
CA GLN A 211 0.74 -5.51 10.79
C GLN A 211 1.26 -4.67 11.97
N MET A 212 0.46 -3.72 12.47
CA MET A 212 0.82 -2.92 13.64
C MET A 212 1.03 -3.79 14.89
N ILE A 213 0.12 -4.75 15.13
CA ILE A 213 0.25 -5.70 16.24
C ILE A 213 1.54 -6.51 16.09
N TRP A 214 1.84 -6.98 14.89
CA TRP A 214 3.07 -7.72 14.63
C TRP A 214 4.31 -6.85 14.86
N TYR A 215 4.34 -5.62 14.35
CA TYR A 215 5.45 -4.69 14.53
C TYR A 215 5.71 -4.39 16.00
N ILE A 216 4.68 -4.08 16.78
CA ILE A 216 4.80 -3.81 18.21
C ILE A 216 5.40 -5.03 18.96
N ASN A 217 4.98 -6.25 18.59
CA ASN A 217 5.51 -7.48 19.21
C ASN A 217 6.88 -7.88 18.69
N ALA A 218 7.28 -7.44 17.50
CA ALA A 218 8.60 -7.69 16.93
C ALA A 218 9.65 -6.65 17.37
N GLN A 219 9.25 -5.55 17.99
CA GLN A 219 10.15 -4.49 18.46
C GLN A 219 11.34 -4.95 19.33
N PRO A 220 11.25 -6.01 20.15
CA PRO A 220 12.41 -6.50 20.90
C PRO A 220 13.54 -7.01 19.99
N TRP A 221 13.26 -7.30 18.73
CA TRP A 221 14.20 -7.75 17.70
C TRP A 221 14.74 -6.61 16.83
N ILE A 222 14.08 -5.48 16.88
CA ILE A 222 14.46 -4.21 16.28
C ILE A 222 14.98 -3.38 17.45
N GLU A 223 16.20 -2.87 17.41
CA GLU A 223 16.70 -2.00 18.49
C GLU A 223 15.66 -0.91 18.72
N SER A 224 15.01 -0.96 19.88
CA SER A 224 13.94 -0.01 20.20
C SER A 224 14.53 1.40 20.13
N PRO A 225 13.89 2.32 19.40
CA PRO A 225 14.30 3.71 19.43
C PRO A 225 14.28 4.15 20.90
N ARG A 226 15.38 4.68 21.37
CA ARG A 226 15.41 5.27 22.71
C ARG A 226 14.38 6.36 22.73
N LEU A 227 13.30 6.15 23.47
CA LEU A 227 12.17 7.06 23.63
C LEU A 227 12.54 8.35 24.40
N PHE A 228 13.85 8.75 24.38
CA PHE A 228 14.35 9.95 25.03
C PHE A 228 15.43 10.62 24.18
#